data_02abc1e0fb8204a170d8eb0d2365b295
#
_entry.id   02abc1e0fb8204a170d8eb0d2365b295
#
_cell.length_a   1.000
_cell.length_b   1.000
_cell.length_c   1.000
_cell.angle_alpha   90.00
_cell.angle_beta   90.00
_cell.angle_gamma   90.00
#
_symmetry.space_group_name_H-M   'P 1'
#
loop_
_entity.id
_entity.type
_entity.pdbx_description
1 polymer ?
#
loop_
_entity_poly.entity_id
_entity_poly.type
_entity_poly.pdbx_seq_one_letter_code
_entity_poly.pdbx_strand_id
1 'polypeptide(L)'
;MKFLYAIAVASMAVACNSAIIDSPQRYGTISVSLGSPDVGVVTKADPVTLTPGSAGASDYTVRIFNDADENKYEVTYDRFTEPKVLPFDTYYVTVENCNESDAEAGLGMMRLYGRTEENIILDATCLSASPVINCTVANAKVSVVFDESVKGKFTSLKVTLTRAEDQENNLPSRTVEIPQPASFPENAAESITEAWFNASSVLTYTIEGKFEAGGVNNEISLSNEEDKPIVLGARNHVKLVVRASYGEIVSDVDYIDFDTEIADPTVIPGGFNPYE
;
A
#
# COMPACT_ATOMS: atom_id res chain seq x y z
N MET A 1 -79.73 54.47 0.65
CA MET A 1 -78.75 53.93 1.58
C MET A 1 -78.83 52.43 1.51
N LYS A 2 -77.86 51.81 0.92
CA LYS A 2 -77.75 50.36 0.82
C LYS A 2 -76.48 49.93 1.60
N PHE A 3 -76.68 49.25 2.69
CA PHE A 3 -75.58 48.65 3.46
C PHE A 3 -75.20 47.33 2.85
N LEU A 4 -73.99 47.22 2.37
CA LEU A 4 -73.36 45.95 1.99
C LEU A 4 -72.67 45.36 3.23
N TYR A 5 -73.13 44.17 3.63
CA TYR A 5 -72.44 43.34 4.58
C TYR A 5 -71.43 42.48 3.85
N ALA A 6 -70.13 42.72 4.08
CA ALA A 6 -69.07 41.83 3.62
C ALA A 6 -68.87 40.69 4.67
N ILE A 7 -69.15 39.49 4.27
CA ILE A 7 -68.88 38.27 5.06
C ILE A 7 -67.40 37.86 4.77
N ALA A 8 -66.56 38.05 5.75
CA ALA A 8 -65.20 37.51 5.68
C ALA A 8 -65.24 36.01 6.00
N VAL A 9 -64.96 35.19 5.03
CA VAL A 9 -64.74 33.76 5.25
C VAL A 9 -63.29 33.57 5.67
N ALA A 10 -63.06 33.29 6.94
CA ALA A 10 -61.76 32.88 7.45
C ALA A 10 -61.56 31.39 7.08
N SER A 11 -60.74 31.14 6.06
CA SER A 11 -60.28 29.79 5.77
C SER A 11 -59.21 29.41 6.81
N MET A 12 -59.60 28.55 7.78
CA MET A 12 -58.65 27.87 8.62
C MET A 12 -57.87 26.85 7.78
N ALA A 13 -56.65 27.15 7.43
CA ALA A 13 -55.70 26.17 6.94
C ALA A 13 -55.34 25.21 8.10
N VAL A 14 -55.91 24.03 8.11
CA VAL A 14 -55.46 22.96 8.96
C VAL A 14 -54.10 22.52 8.40
N ALA A 15 -53.03 23.00 9.00
CA ALA A 15 -51.71 22.46 8.80
C ALA A 15 -51.72 21.02 9.36
N CYS A 16 -51.90 20.03 8.51
CA CYS A 16 -51.54 18.67 8.84
C CYS A 16 -50.03 18.64 9.08
N ASN A 17 -49.68 18.75 10.35
CA ASN A 17 -48.35 18.42 10.82
C ASN A 17 -48.25 16.89 10.69
N SER A 18 -47.88 16.40 9.47
CA SER A 18 -47.45 15.02 9.31
C SER A 18 -46.16 14.92 10.12
N ALA A 19 -46.27 14.53 11.38
CA ALA A 19 -45.15 14.02 12.11
C ALA A 19 -44.54 12.94 11.21
N ILE A 20 -43.39 13.20 10.69
CA ILE A 20 -42.52 12.19 10.10
C ILE A 20 -42.28 11.25 11.26
N ILE A 21 -43.06 10.15 11.28
CA ILE A 21 -42.75 9.03 12.16
C ILE A 21 -41.46 8.51 11.62
N ASP A 22 -40.34 8.94 12.21
CA ASP A 22 -39.05 8.32 11.98
C ASP A 22 -39.26 6.82 12.19
N SER A 23 -39.24 6.07 11.09
CA SER A 23 -39.26 4.62 11.14
C SER A 23 -38.19 4.20 12.13
N PRO A 24 -38.44 3.36 13.13
CA PRO A 24 -37.43 3.00 14.11
C PRO A 24 -36.23 2.49 13.37
N GLN A 25 -35.15 3.24 13.45
CA GLN A 25 -33.91 2.91 12.81
C GLN A 25 -33.49 1.53 13.32
N ARG A 26 -33.41 0.56 12.42
CA ARG A 26 -33.04 -0.81 12.77
C ARG A 26 -31.54 -0.93 12.70
N TYR A 27 -30.95 -1.72 13.57
CA TYR A 27 -29.53 -1.87 13.74
C TYR A 27 -29.12 -3.33 13.60
N GLY A 28 -27.94 -3.53 13.05
CA GLY A 28 -27.24 -4.80 13.06
C GLY A 28 -25.83 -4.63 13.64
N THR A 29 -25.06 -5.70 13.65
CA THR A 29 -23.70 -5.70 14.19
C THR A 29 -22.70 -6.26 13.18
N ILE A 30 -21.51 -5.67 13.17
CA ILE A 30 -20.34 -6.20 12.43
C ILE A 30 -19.23 -6.48 13.45
N SER A 31 -18.70 -7.70 13.45
CA SER A 31 -17.45 -8.08 14.07
C SER A 31 -16.42 -8.38 12.98
N VAL A 32 -15.14 -8.15 13.24
CA VAL A 32 -14.07 -8.34 12.26
C VAL A 32 -13.02 -9.26 12.84
N SER A 33 -12.59 -10.24 12.06
CA SER A 33 -11.44 -11.07 12.35
C SER A 33 -10.39 -10.87 11.28
N LEU A 34 -9.11 -10.77 11.66
CA LEU A 34 -8.00 -10.74 10.72
C LEU A 34 -7.50 -12.16 10.51
N GLY A 35 -7.52 -12.59 9.25
CA GLY A 35 -6.77 -13.77 8.84
C GLY A 35 -5.27 -13.52 8.96
N SER A 36 -4.47 -14.56 8.86
CA SER A 36 -3.01 -14.41 8.81
C SER A 36 -2.66 -13.46 7.66
N PRO A 37 -1.94 -12.35 7.94
CA PRO A 37 -1.49 -11.48 6.86
C PRO A 37 -0.63 -12.30 5.90
N ASP A 38 -0.96 -12.27 4.63
CA ASP A 38 -0.14 -12.89 3.61
C ASP A 38 1.05 -11.97 3.32
N VAL A 39 2.06 -12.09 4.15
CA VAL A 39 3.38 -11.42 4.01
C VAL A 39 4.32 -12.24 3.13
N GLY A 40 3.77 -13.22 2.41
CA GLY A 40 4.57 -14.13 1.61
C GLY A 40 5.38 -15.17 2.42
N VAL A 41 5.26 -15.20 3.74
CA VAL A 41 5.86 -16.26 4.57
C VAL A 41 4.85 -17.39 4.68
N VAL A 42 4.80 -18.24 3.70
CA VAL A 42 4.12 -19.54 3.84
C VAL A 42 5.02 -20.46 4.67
N THR A 43 5.07 -20.23 5.97
CA THR A 43 5.33 -21.35 6.85
C THR A 43 4.13 -22.28 6.76
N LYS A 44 4.34 -23.59 6.67
CA LYS A 44 3.27 -24.62 6.72
C LYS A 44 2.51 -24.63 8.07
N ALA A 45 2.50 -23.54 8.80
CA ALA A 45 1.69 -23.36 9.98
C ALA A 45 0.27 -22.98 9.52
N ASP A 46 -0.73 -23.53 10.22
CA ASP A 46 -2.13 -23.16 10.00
C ASP A 46 -2.28 -21.62 10.02
N PRO A 47 -3.16 -21.05 9.19
CA PRO A 47 -3.39 -19.62 9.15
C PRO A 47 -3.73 -19.13 10.56
N VAL A 48 -2.86 -18.31 11.13
CA VAL A 48 -3.07 -17.75 12.47
C VAL A 48 -4.04 -16.59 12.35
N THR A 49 -5.23 -16.74 12.88
CA THR A 49 -6.15 -15.61 12.98
C THR A 49 -5.68 -14.66 14.08
N LEU A 50 -5.37 -13.42 13.73
CA LEU A 50 -5.10 -12.38 14.71
C LEU A 50 -6.40 -12.02 15.43
N THR A 51 -6.30 -11.88 16.76
CA THR A 51 -7.40 -11.36 17.59
C THR A 51 -7.01 -9.99 18.14
N PRO A 52 -7.96 -9.16 18.59
CA PRO A 52 -7.64 -7.84 19.16
C PRO A 52 -6.60 -7.85 20.28
N GLY A 53 -6.46 -8.95 21.00
CA GLY A 53 -5.43 -9.12 22.05
C GLY A 53 -4.09 -9.67 21.58
N SER A 54 -3.91 -9.95 20.28
CA SER A 54 -2.67 -10.50 19.74
C SER A 54 -1.59 -9.43 19.63
N ALA A 55 -0.32 -9.84 19.76
CA ALA A 55 0.82 -8.98 19.43
C ALA A 55 0.73 -8.52 17.97
N GLY A 56 0.94 -7.21 17.72
CA GLY A 56 0.83 -6.60 16.40
C GLY A 56 -0.61 -6.21 15.99
N ALA A 57 -1.64 -6.50 16.79
CA ALA A 57 -3.00 -6.07 16.49
C ALA A 57 -3.15 -4.54 16.44
N SER A 58 -2.36 -3.80 17.22
CA SER A 58 -2.32 -2.33 17.22
C SER A 58 -1.77 -1.74 15.92
N ASP A 59 -1.07 -2.53 15.11
CA ASP A 59 -0.45 -2.08 13.87
C ASP A 59 -1.47 -1.95 12.72
N TYR A 60 -2.68 -2.44 12.92
CA TYR A 60 -3.73 -2.42 11.91
C TYR A 60 -4.86 -1.46 12.27
N THR A 61 -5.34 -0.73 11.28
CA THR A 61 -6.54 0.11 11.36
C THR A 61 -7.69 -0.56 10.62
N VAL A 62 -8.81 -0.71 11.33
CA VAL A 62 -10.08 -1.21 10.77
C VAL A 62 -10.97 -0.02 10.45
N ARG A 63 -11.52 0.01 9.22
CA ARG A 63 -12.53 1.00 8.82
C ARG A 63 -13.75 0.30 8.27
N ILE A 64 -14.93 0.80 8.61
CA ILE A 64 -16.21 0.34 8.08
C ILE A 64 -16.84 1.48 7.28
N PHE A 65 -17.08 1.24 6.02
CA PHE A 65 -17.70 2.18 5.09
C PHE A 65 -19.10 1.71 4.72
N ASN A 66 -19.99 2.66 4.44
CA ASN A 66 -21.26 2.32 3.79
C ASN A 66 -21.09 2.29 2.25
N ASP A 67 -22.18 2.00 1.55
CA ASP A 67 -22.21 1.91 0.08
C ASP A 67 -21.92 3.27 -0.63
N ALA A 68 -22.05 4.38 0.09
CA ALA A 68 -21.70 5.71 -0.39
C ALA A 68 -20.23 6.11 -0.09
N ASP A 69 -19.36 5.15 0.27
CA ASP A 69 -17.97 5.34 0.65
C ASP A 69 -17.77 6.28 1.86
N GLU A 70 -18.81 6.46 2.68
CA GLU A 70 -18.68 7.22 3.91
C GLU A 70 -18.11 6.34 5.03
N ASN A 71 -17.01 6.79 5.64
CA ASN A 71 -16.44 6.13 6.82
C ASN A 71 -17.40 6.25 8.01
N LYS A 72 -17.96 5.13 8.42
CA LYS A 72 -18.91 5.03 9.56
C LYS A 72 -18.22 4.64 10.88
N TYR A 73 -17.04 4.05 10.80
CA TYR A 73 -16.27 3.65 11.96
C TYR A 73 -14.79 3.44 11.61
N GLU A 74 -13.91 3.92 12.48
CA GLU A 74 -12.47 3.73 12.37
C GLU A 74 -11.86 3.50 13.75
N VAL A 75 -11.01 2.49 13.87
CA VAL A 75 -10.29 2.17 15.10
C VAL A 75 -9.08 1.27 14.80
N THR A 76 -8.07 1.29 15.68
CA THR A 76 -7.01 0.27 15.65
C THR A 76 -7.58 -1.10 16.05
N TYR A 77 -7.07 -2.17 15.42
CA TYR A 77 -7.67 -3.50 15.58
C TYR A 77 -7.61 -4.03 17.02
N ASP A 78 -6.59 -3.67 17.80
CA ASP A 78 -6.49 -4.02 19.22
C ASP A 78 -7.65 -3.49 20.07
N ARG A 79 -8.29 -2.40 19.61
CA ARG A 79 -9.46 -1.78 20.26
C ARG A 79 -10.80 -2.24 19.69
N PHE A 80 -10.79 -3.07 18.66
CA PHE A 80 -12.00 -3.64 18.07
C PHE A 80 -12.45 -4.88 18.88
N THR A 81 -12.71 -4.71 20.16
CA THR A 81 -12.97 -5.79 21.14
C THR A 81 -14.43 -6.24 21.16
N GLU A 82 -15.35 -5.44 20.62
CA GLU A 82 -16.78 -5.72 20.60
C GLU A 82 -17.36 -5.47 19.21
N PRO A 83 -18.42 -6.24 18.82
CA PRO A 83 -19.12 -6.01 17.56
C PRO A 83 -19.63 -4.57 17.45
N LYS A 84 -19.41 -3.93 16.32
CA LYS A 84 -19.88 -2.56 16.08
C LYS A 84 -21.34 -2.57 15.68
N VAL A 85 -22.16 -1.82 16.43
CA VAL A 85 -23.59 -1.61 16.13
C VAL A 85 -23.70 -0.51 15.07
N LEU A 86 -24.39 -0.82 13.96
CA LEU A 86 -24.57 0.05 12.81
C LEU A 86 -26.03 0.02 12.34
N PRO A 87 -26.56 1.11 11.74
CA PRO A 87 -27.87 1.10 11.07
C PRO A 87 -27.97 0.00 10.00
N PHE A 88 -29.19 -0.37 9.64
CA PHE A 88 -29.40 -1.22 8.47
C PHE A 88 -28.96 -0.48 7.21
N ASP A 89 -28.00 -1.05 6.51
CA ASP A 89 -27.39 -0.51 5.28
C ASP A 89 -26.48 -1.58 4.67
N THR A 90 -25.88 -1.24 3.55
CA THR A 90 -24.82 -2.03 2.91
C THR A 90 -23.46 -1.47 3.32
N TYR A 91 -22.55 -2.35 3.73
CA TYR A 91 -21.23 -1.98 4.26
C TYR A 91 -20.12 -2.77 3.57
N TYR A 92 -18.92 -2.23 3.63
CA TYR A 92 -17.69 -2.98 3.45
C TYR A 92 -16.68 -2.61 4.54
N VAL A 93 -15.75 -3.50 4.80
CA VAL A 93 -14.70 -3.32 5.79
C VAL A 93 -13.36 -3.32 5.11
N THR A 94 -12.50 -2.39 5.49
CA THR A 94 -11.09 -2.39 5.11
C THR A 94 -10.21 -2.48 6.34
N VAL A 95 -9.04 -3.10 6.15
CA VAL A 95 -8.00 -3.20 7.17
C VAL A 95 -6.67 -2.91 6.52
N GLU A 96 -5.85 -2.06 7.15
CA GLU A 96 -4.50 -1.76 6.67
C GLU A 96 -3.55 -1.45 7.82
N ASN A 97 -2.25 -1.69 7.62
CA ASN A 97 -1.22 -1.34 8.60
C ASN A 97 -0.75 0.12 8.46
N CYS A 98 -0.86 0.71 7.28
CA CYS A 98 -0.58 2.12 7.02
C CYS A 98 -1.36 2.59 5.80
N ASN A 99 -1.58 3.88 5.67
CA ASN A 99 -2.18 4.47 4.47
C ASN A 99 -1.17 4.57 3.32
N GLU A 100 -1.63 4.89 2.11
CA GLU A 100 -0.80 4.97 0.90
C GLU A 100 0.31 6.03 1.01
N SER A 101 0.01 7.19 1.61
CA SER A 101 0.97 8.26 1.78
C SER A 101 2.10 7.87 2.74
N ASP A 102 1.75 7.25 3.86
CA ASP A 102 2.73 6.80 4.85
C ASP A 102 3.58 5.65 4.30
N ALA A 103 2.96 4.77 3.50
CA ALA A 103 3.63 3.67 2.83
C ALA A 103 4.73 4.12 1.84
N GLU A 104 4.65 5.35 1.34
CA GLU A 104 5.64 5.94 0.43
C GLU A 104 6.55 7.00 1.08
N ALA A 105 6.42 7.28 2.36
CA ALA A 105 7.23 8.29 3.05
C ALA A 105 8.72 7.87 3.09
N GLY A 106 9.63 8.74 2.65
CA GLY A 106 11.06 8.44 2.58
C GLY A 106 11.36 7.26 1.64
N LEU A 107 11.98 6.20 2.16
CA LEU A 107 12.17 4.94 1.42
C LEU A 107 10.88 4.12 1.34
N GLY A 108 9.86 4.47 2.12
CA GLY A 108 8.60 3.76 2.19
C GLY A 108 8.64 2.52 3.09
N MET A 109 7.49 1.87 3.19
CA MET A 109 7.32 0.63 3.94
C MET A 109 6.30 -0.28 3.28
N MET A 110 6.33 -1.56 3.63
CA MET A 110 5.36 -2.54 3.20
C MET A 110 3.95 -2.15 3.69
N ARG A 111 3.03 -1.99 2.75
CA ARG A 111 1.62 -1.77 3.03
C ARG A 111 0.87 -3.09 2.92
N LEU A 112 0.25 -3.48 4.01
CA LEU A 112 -0.68 -4.60 4.06
C LEU A 112 -2.09 -4.05 4.02
N TYR A 113 -2.90 -4.51 3.08
CA TYR A 113 -4.27 -4.06 2.88
C TYR A 113 -5.19 -5.24 2.63
N GLY A 114 -6.36 -5.21 3.25
CA GLY A 114 -7.45 -6.14 3.02
C GLY A 114 -8.79 -5.44 2.98
N ARG A 115 -9.72 -6.03 2.23
CA ARG A 115 -11.12 -5.58 2.14
C ARG A 115 -12.02 -6.80 2.14
N THR A 116 -13.24 -6.66 2.60
CA THR A 116 -14.27 -7.70 2.41
C THR A 116 -14.46 -8.00 0.92
N GLU A 117 -14.49 -9.27 0.56
CA GLU A 117 -14.68 -9.70 -0.83
C GLU A 117 -16.06 -9.28 -1.34
N GLU A 118 -17.08 -9.40 -0.50
CA GLU A 118 -18.46 -9.00 -0.78
C GLU A 118 -18.93 -7.92 0.19
N ASN A 119 -19.88 -7.12 -0.26
CA ASN A 119 -20.50 -6.14 0.61
C ASN A 119 -21.38 -6.84 1.65
N ILE A 120 -21.36 -6.30 2.86
CA ILE A 120 -22.12 -6.77 4.01
C ILE A 120 -23.47 -6.07 4.02
N ILE A 121 -24.55 -6.80 3.89
CA ILE A 121 -25.91 -6.24 3.98
C ILE A 121 -26.43 -6.49 5.39
N LEU A 122 -26.65 -5.42 6.16
CA LEU A 122 -27.36 -5.47 7.43
C LEU A 122 -28.81 -5.10 7.19
N ASP A 123 -29.72 -6.03 7.46
CA ASP A 123 -31.16 -5.84 7.31
C ASP A 123 -31.93 -6.70 8.32
N ALA A 124 -33.27 -6.77 8.17
CA ALA A 124 -34.13 -7.58 9.05
C ALA A 124 -33.85 -9.08 8.96
N THR A 125 -33.19 -9.55 7.91
CA THR A 125 -32.87 -10.98 7.69
C THR A 125 -31.43 -11.30 8.09
N CYS A 126 -30.53 -10.30 8.06
CA CYS A 126 -29.13 -10.41 8.44
C CYS A 126 -28.79 -9.36 9.49
N LEU A 127 -28.93 -9.70 10.76
CA LEU A 127 -28.73 -8.81 11.90
C LEU A 127 -27.27 -8.75 12.36
N SER A 128 -26.40 -9.64 11.88
CA SER A 128 -24.99 -9.69 12.27
C SER A 128 -24.14 -10.29 11.16
N ALA A 129 -22.91 -9.75 11.03
CA ALA A 129 -21.89 -10.28 10.13
C ALA A 129 -20.54 -10.36 10.84
N SER A 130 -19.73 -11.33 10.44
CA SER A 130 -18.41 -11.57 11.02
C SER A 130 -17.39 -11.91 9.91
N PRO A 131 -17.05 -10.95 9.04
CA PRO A 131 -16.10 -11.19 7.98
C PRO A 131 -14.71 -11.49 8.55
N VAL A 132 -13.97 -12.36 7.86
CA VAL A 132 -12.52 -12.55 8.03
C VAL A 132 -11.82 -11.77 6.93
N ILE A 133 -10.96 -10.84 7.30
CA ILE A 133 -10.21 -10.00 6.36
C ILE A 133 -8.79 -10.54 6.25
N ASN A 134 -8.40 -10.93 5.05
CA ASN A 134 -7.02 -11.31 4.74
C ASN A 134 -6.30 -10.09 4.15
N CYS A 135 -5.26 -9.61 4.85
CA CYS A 135 -4.43 -8.53 4.35
C CYS A 135 -3.31 -9.11 3.49
N THR A 136 -3.09 -8.50 2.33
CA THR A 136 -2.00 -8.85 1.41
C THR A 136 -1.12 -7.64 1.16
N VAL A 137 0.08 -7.84 0.63
CA VAL A 137 0.97 -6.73 0.24
C VAL A 137 0.32 -5.94 -0.90
N ALA A 138 0.03 -4.67 -0.67
CA ALA A 138 -0.70 -3.81 -1.61
C ALA A 138 0.21 -2.89 -2.43
N ASN A 139 1.49 -2.82 -2.10
CA ASN A 139 2.51 -2.04 -2.81
C ASN A 139 3.62 -2.94 -3.37
N ALA A 140 4.63 -2.34 -3.96
CA ALA A 140 5.77 -3.02 -4.56
C ALA A 140 7.08 -2.60 -3.92
N LYS A 141 8.03 -3.51 -3.88
CA LYS A 141 9.39 -3.30 -3.37
C LYS A 141 10.38 -3.17 -4.52
N VAL A 142 11.26 -2.18 -4.43
CA VAL A 142 12.43 -2.06 -5.30
C VAL A 142 13.68 -2.16 -4.43
N SER A 143 14.48 -3.19 -4.64
CA SER A 143 15.78 -3.35 -3.98
C SER A 143 16.88 -2.85 -4.89
N VAL A 144 17.59 -1.81 -4.47
CA VAL A 144 18.80 -1.34 -5.13
C VAL A 144 19.99 -2.05 -4.50
N VAL A 145 20.71 -2.79 -5.33
CA VAL A 145 21.83 -3.64 -4.93
C VAL A 145 23.11 -3.05 -5.50
N PHE A 146 24.03 -2.65 -4.63
CA PHE A 146 25.38 -2.31 -5.02
C PHE A 146 26.27 -3.54 -4.88
N ASP A 147 26.70 -4.09 -6.02
CA ASP A 147 27.61 -5.22 -6.09
C ASP A 147 29.01 -4.85 -5.56
N GLU A 148 29.77 -5.82 -5.05
CA GLU A 148 31.12 -5.56 -4.54
C GLU A 148 32.06 -4.95 -5.58
N SER A 149 31.80 -5.16 -6.87
CA SER A 149 32.59 -4.59 -7.96
C SER A 149 32.64 -3.06 -7.96
N VAL A 150 31.66 -2.38 -7.33
CA VAL A 150 31.66 -0.90 -7.19
C VAL A 150 32.42 -0.43 -5.96
N LYS A 151 32.74 -1.33 -5.02
CA LYS A 151 33.38 -1.01 -3.75
C LYS A 151 34.74 -0.35 -3.95
N GLY A 152 34.92 0.84 -3.42
CA GLY A 152 36.19 1.59 -3.48
C GLY A 152 36.56 2.13 -4.88
N LYS A 153 35.69 1.96 -5.89
CA LYS A 153 35.93 2.49 -7.24
C LYS A 153 35.34 3.89 -7.42
N PHE A 154 34.33 4.24 -6.68
CA PHE A 154 33.68 5.53 -6.77
C PHE A 154 33.88 6.33 -5.49
N THR A 155 34.10 7.63 -5.64
CA THR A 155 34.08 8.60 -4.53
C THR A 155 32.66 8.94 -4.12
N SER A 156 31.72 8.84 -5.07
CA SER A 156 30.27 8.82 -4.82
C SER A 156 29.59 8.00 -5.91
N LEU A 157 28.59 7.25 -5.53
CA LEU A 157 27.69 6.53 -6.44
C LEU A 157 26.27 6.60 -5.88
N LYS A 158 25.30 6.90 -6.73
CA LYS A 158 23.93 7.12 -6.34
C LYS A 158 23.00 6.57 -7.41
N VAL A 159 21.92 5.94 -6.97
CA VAL A 159 20.76 5.58 -7.80
C VAL A 159 19.63 6.53 -7.45
N THR A 160 19.01 7.13 -8.46
CA THR A 160 17.80 7.93 -8.33
C THR A 160 16.67 7.19 -9.03
N LEU A 161 15.65 6.80 -8.27
CA LEU A 161 14.41 6.22 -8.78
C LEU A 161 13.37 7.33 -8.90
N THR A 162 12.74 7.47 -10.06
CA THR A 162 11.78 8.54 -10.32
C THR A 162 10.49 7.95 -10.88
N ARG A 163 9.36 8.29 -10.24
CA ARG A 163 8.01 8.16 -10.77
C ARG A 163 7.56 9.55 -11.22
N ALA A 164 7.17 9.69 -12.50
CA ALA A 164 6.46 10.88 -12.95
C ALA A 164 5.05 10.93 -12.33
N GLU A 165 4.42 12.10 -12.36
CA GLU A 165 3.01 12.20 -12.01
C GLU A 165 2.17 11.33 -12.95
N ASP A 166 1.28 10.53 -12.36
CA ASP A 166 0.32 9.70 -13.08
C ASP A 166 -1.09 10.10 -12.66
N GLN A 167 -1.73 10.91 -13.50
CA GLN A 167 -3.08 11.42 -13.22
C GLN A 167 -4.16 10.34 -13.35
N GLU A 168 -3.96 9.33 -14.17
CA GLU A 168 -4.91 8.24 -14.34
C GLU A 168 -5.05 7.40 -13.07
N ASN A 169 -3.92 7.10 -12.43
CA ASN A 169 -3.88 6.35 -11.17
C ASN A 169 -3.84 7.25 -9.93
N ASN A 170 -3.97 8.58 -10.10
CA ASN A 170 -3.89 9.57 -9.02
C ASN A 170 -2.60 9.45 -8.18
N LEU A 171 -1.48 9.15 -8.83
CA LEU A 171 -0.17 9.02 -8.19
C LEU A 171 0.64 10.31 -8.40
N PRO A 172 1.06 11.00 -7.34
CA PRO A 172 1.94 12.17 -7.45
C PRO A 172 3.32 11.77 -7.93
N SER A 173 4.06 12.73 -8.49
CA SER A 173 5.48 12.52 -8.79
C SER A 173 6.26 12.18 -7.52
N ARG A 174 7.25 11.29 -7.64
CA ARG A 174 8.09 10.89 -6.51
C ARG A 174 9.51 10.59 -6.97
N THR A 175 10.47 11.07 -6.19
CA THR A 175 11.89 10.77 -6.42
C THR A 175 12.50 10.23 -5.14
N VAL A 176 13.23 9.13 -5.26
CA VAL A 176 13.94 8.47 -4.17
C VAL A 176 15.42 8.36 -4.55
N GLU A 177 16.29 8.95 -3.76
CA GLU A 177 17.75 8.87 -3.95
C GLU A 177 18.32 7.82 -2.99
N ILE A 178 19.09 6.89 -3.55
CA ILE A 178 19.73 5.79 -2.82
C ILE A 178 21.22 5.88 -3.06
N PRO A 179 21.97 6.47 -2.12
CA PRO A 179 23.44 6.53 -2.23
C PRO A 179 24.06 5.17 -1.95
N GLN A 180 25.21 4.92 -2.56
CA GLN A 180 26.08 3.82 -2.16
C GLN A 180 26.42 3.98 -0.67
N PRO A 181 26.31 2.90 0.13
CA PRO A 181 26.67 2.98 1.54
C PRO A 181 28.17 3.28 1.73
N ALA A 182 28.47 4.03 2.76
CA ALA A 182 29.87 4.39 3.10
C ALA A 182 30.72 3.16 3.40
N SER A 183 30.10 2.08 3.85
CA SER A 183 30.74 0.78 4.07
C SER A 183 29.82 -0.35 3.67
N PHE A 184 30.36 -1.35 3.00
CA PHE A 184 29.66 -2.60 2.77
C PHE A 184 29.65 -3.42 4.07
N PRO A 185 28.61 -4.21 4.32
CA PRO A 185 28.60 -5.14 5.44
C PRO A 185 29.87 -6.01 5.40
N GLU A 186 30.41 -6.36 6.58
CA GLU A 186 31.63 -7.16 6.67
C GLU A 186 31.37 -8.54 6.05
N ASN A 187 32.21 -8.92 5.08
CA ASN A 187 32.10 -10.15 4.29
C ASN A 187 30.84 -10.26 3.39
N ALA A 188 30.16 -9.17 3.11
CA ALA A 188 29.07 -9.16 2.12
C ALA A 188 29.58 -8.81 0.72
N ALA A 189 29.16 -9.58 -0.26
CA ALA A 189 29.43 -9.33 -1.68
C ALA A 189 28.57 -8.18 -2.25
N GLU A 190 27.53 -7.78 -1.54
CA GLU A 190 26.59 -6.75 -1.98
C GLU A 190 26.06 -5.92 -0.81
N SER A 191 25.56 -4.73 -1.12
CA SER A 191 24.78 -3.92 -0.18
C SER A 191 23.42 -3.61 -0.78
N ILE A 192 22.35 -3.84 0.00
CA ILE A 192 20.98 -3.72 -0.46
C ILE A 192 20.30 -2.58 0.29
N THR A 193 19.61 -1.72 -0.45
CA THR A 193 18.69 -0.73 0.09
C THR A 193 17.34 -0.90 -0.58
N GLU A 194 16.29 -1.01 0.23
CA GLU A 194 14.93 -1.23 -0.24
C GLU A 194 14.13 0.07 -0.25
N ALA A 195 13.34 0.26 -1.30
CA ALA A 195 12.36 1.34 -1.39
C ALA A 195 11.00 0.75 -1.81
N TRP A 196 9.91 1.33 -1.27
CA TRP A 196 8.56 0.88 -1.52
C TRP A 196 7.78 1.92 -2.31
N PHE A 197 7.01 1.46 -3.29
CA PHE A 197 6.21 2.28 -4.17
C PHE A 197 4.79 1.71 -4.28
N ASN A 198 3.80 2.57 -4.50
CA ASN A 198 2.45 2.12 -4.80
C ASN A 198 2.45 1.19 -6.02
N ALA A 199 1.53 0.23 -6.01
CA ALA A 199 1.22 -0.56 -7.18
C ALA A 199 0.84 0.36 -8.36
N SER A 200 1.02 -0.12 -9.58
CA SER A 200 0.85 0.66 -10.84
C SER A 200 1.87 1.78 -11.05
N SER A 201 2.86 1.95 -10.18
CA SER A 201 3.94 2.91 -10.43
C SER A 201 4.79 2.51 -11.63
N VAL A 202 5.10 3.49 -12.48
CA VAL A 202 6.04 3.37 -13.59
C VAL A 202 7.28 4.19 -13.25
N LEU A 203 8.43 3.52 -13.12
CA LEU A 203 9.65 4.14 -12.66
C LEU A 203 10.69 4.24 -13.79
N THR A 204 11.38 5.36 -13.80
CA THR A 204 12.68 5.50 -14.44
C THR A 204 13.77 5.52 -13.37
N TYR A 205 15.01 5.19 -13.74
CA TYR A 205 16.14 5.34 -12.84
C TYR A 205 17.31 6.00 -13.54
N THR A 206 18.14 6.68 -12.74
CA THR A 206 19.44 7.21 -13.13
C THR A 206 20.48 6.78 -12.11
N ILE A 207 21.61 6.31 -12.58
CA ILE A 207 22.77 5.96 -11.77
C ILE A 207 23.86 6.97 -12.07
N GLU A 208 24.31 7.72 -11.06
CA GLU A 208 25.35 8.73 -11.19
C GLU A 208 26.54 8.33 -10.32
N GLY A 209 27.72 8.32 -10.91
CA GLY A 209 28.96 7.97 -10.23
C GLY A 209 30.06 8.98 -10.46
N LYS A 210 30.88 9.25 -9.41
CA LYS A 210 32.10 10.01 -9.49
C LYS A 210 33.27 9.15 -9.08
N PHE A 211 34.36 9.20 -9.85
CA PHE A 211 35.56 8.44 -9.56
C PHE A 211 36.79 9.21 -9.95
N GLU A 212 37.93 8.90 -9.35
CA GLU A 212 39.21 9.48 -9.67
C GLU A 212 40.05 8.48 -10.47
N ALA A 213 40.54 8.90 -11.64
CA ALA A 213 41.48 8.13 -12.45
C ALA A 213 42.63 9.03 -12.93
N GLY A 214 43.85 8.63 -12.60
CA GLY A 214 45.04 9.39 -13.00
C GLY A 214 45.14 10.83 -12.44
N GLY A 215 44.53 11.05 -11.26
CA GLY A 215 44.46 12.39 -10.63
C GLY A 215 43.40 13.31 -11.22
N VAL A 216 42.48 12.76 -12.03
CA VAL A 216 41.38 13.50 -12.66
C VAL A 216 40.03 12.96 -12.13
N ASN A 217 39.17 13.87 -11.71
CA ASN A 217 37.81 13.55 -11.36
C ASN A 217 36.99 13.31 -12.62
N ASN A 218 36.34 12.16 -12.70
CA ASN A 218 35.47 11.75 -13.79
C ASN A 218 34.06 11.55 -13.25
N GLU A 219 33.08 11.78 -14.10
CA GLU A 219 31.66 11.54 -13.83
C GLU A 219 31.12 10.53 -14.85
N ILE A 220 30.24 9.66 -14.39
CA ILE A 220 29.53 8.68 -15.22
C ILE A 220 28.08 8.72 -14.86
N SER A 221 27.21 8.62 -15.86
CA SER A 221 25.78 8.54 -15.69
C SER A 221 25.21 7.45 -16.60
N LEU A 222 24.33 6.64 -16.05
CA LEU A 222 23.55 5.63 -16.76
C LEU A 222 22.09 5.80 -16.36
N SER A 223 21.19 5.81 -17.34
CA SER A 223 19.76 5.79 -17.10
C SER A 223 19.12 4.65 -17.91
N ASN A 224 17.98 4.14 -17.44
CA ASN A 224 17.21 3.24 -18.27
C ASN A 224 16.66 4.00 -19.51
N GLU A 225 16.45 3.25 -20.59
CA GLU A 225 15.82 3.76 -21.79
C GLU A 225 14.35 4.13 -21.49
N GLU A 226 13.85 5.22 -22.07
CA GLU A 226 12.47 5.67 -21.82
C GLU A 226 11.42 4.64 -22.24
N ASP A 227 11.74 3.78 -23.20
CA ASP A 227 10.89 2.69 -23.67
C ASP A 227 10.97 1.40 -22.82
N LYS A 228 11.83 1.40 -21.78
CA LYS A 228 12.03 0.27 -20.86
C LYS A 228 11.89 0.70 -19.39
N PRO A 229 10.76 1.30 -18.99
CA PRO A 229 10.57 1.67 -17.60
C PRO A 229 10.38 0.44 -16.73
N ILE A 230 10.62 0.60 -15.41
CA ILE A 230 10.25 -0.41 -14.42
C ILE A 230 8.76 -0.24 -14.13
N VAL A 231 7.95 -1.24 -14.47
CA VAL A 231 6.50 -1.25 -14.21
C VAL A 231 6.23 -2.09 -12.96
N LEU A 232 5.61 -1.48 -11.95
CA LEU A 232 5.32 -2.11 -10.68
C LEU A 232 3.85 -2.54 -10.59
N GLY A 233 3.62 -3.76 -10.14
CA GLY A 233 2.31 -4.27 -9.71
C GLY A 233 2.29 -4.47 -8.20
N ALA A 234 1.11 -4.70 -7.62
CA ALA A 234 1.01 -5.14 -6.24
C ALA A 234 1.80 -6.44 -6.05
N ARG A 235 2.50 -6.56 -4.91
CA ARG A 235 3.34 -7.72 -4.56
C ARG A 235 4.54 -7.93 -5.51
N ASN A 236 4.91 -6.96 -6.34
CA ASN A 236 6.13 -7.08 -7.10
C ASN A 236 7.35 -6.77 -6.23
N HIS A 237 8.41 -7.54 -6.43
CA HIS A 237 9.75 -7.21 -5.97
C HIS A 237 10.65 -7.04 -7.20
N VAL A 238 11.22 -5.86 -7.36
CA VAL A 238 12.17 -5.56 -8.42
C VAL A 238 13.55 -5.36 -7.83
N LYS A 239 14.54 -6.05 -8.36
CA LYS A 239 15.94 -5.93 -7.96
C LYS A 239 16.70 -5.17 -9.04
N LEU A 240 17.20 -3.99 -8.72
CA LEU A 240 18.09 -3.20 -9.56
C LEU A 240 19.53 -3.39 -9.09
N VAL A 241 20.31 -4.13 -9.84
CA VAL A 241 21.72 -4.44 -9.51
C VAL A 241 22.66 -3.50 -10.24
N VAL A 242 23.51 -2.82 -9.48
CA VAL A 242 24.52 -1.86 -9.98
C VAL A 242 25.89 -2.48 -9.86
N ARG A 243 26.59 -2.66 -10.99
CA ARG A 243 27.94 -3.21 -11.10
C ARG A 243 28.89 -2.27 -11.81
N ALA A 244 30.16 -2.44 -11.53
CA ALA A 244 31.22 -1.82 -12.31
C ALA A 244 31.95 -2.86 -13.16
N SER A 245 31.97 -2.68 -14.47
CA SER A 245 32.64 -3.57 -15.42
C SER A 245 33.52 -2.77 -16.38
N TYR A 246 34.80 -3.11 -16.47
CA TYR A 246 35.75 -2.49 -17.40
C TYR A 246 35.79 -0.95 -17.42
N GLY A 247 35.48 -0.31 -16.28
CA GLY A 247 35.48 1.16 -16.17
C GLY A 247 34.15 1.81 -16.50
N GLU A 248 33.12 1.01 -16.72
CA GLU A 248 31.72 1.43 -16.95
C GLU A 248 30.82 1.02 -15.79
N ILE A 249 29.71 1.70 -15.63
CA ILE A 249 28.60 1.26 -14.79
C ILE A 249 27.66 0.40 -15.65
N VAL A 250 27.29 -0.75 -15.13
CA VAL A 250 26.29 -1.65 -15.72
C VAL A 250 25.17 -1.84 -14.72
N SER A 251 23.95 -1.90 -15.20
CA SER A 251 22.79 -2.22 -14.37
C SER A 251 21.94 -3.33 -14.99
N ASP A 252 21.43 -4.19 -14.15
CA ASP A 252 20.47 -5.24 -14.49
C ASP A 252 19.20 -5.03 -13.67
N VAL A 253 18.05 -5.27 -14.28
CA VAL A 253 16.75 -5.18 -13.64
C VAL A 253 16.10 -6.57 -13.66
N ASP A 254 15.93 -7.15 -12.49
CA ASP A 254 15.28 -8.44 -12.32
C ASP A 254 13.92 -8.26 -11.64
N TYR A 255 12.89 -8.90 -12.18
CA TYR A 255 11.57 -8.99 -11.58
C TYR A 255 11.46 -10.31 -10.81
N ILE A 256 11.27 -10.21 -9.51
CA ILE A 256 11.13 -11.35 -8.61
C ILE A 256 9.66 -11.38 -8.16
N ASP A 257 9.02 -12.53 -8.30
CA ASP A 257 7.71 -12.73 -7.71
C ASP A 257 7.86 -12.80 -6.17
N PHE A 258 7.13 -11.96 -5.45
CA PHE A 258 7.20 -11.89 -4.00
C PHE A 258 6.90 -13.24 -3.34
N ASP A 259 6.04 -14.04 -3.95
CA ASP A 259 5.68 -15.37 -3.45
C ASP A 259 6.80 -16.40 -3.63
N THR A 260 7.65 -16.26 -4.66
CA THR A 260 8.77 -17.18 -4.92
C THR A 260 10.02 -16.82 -4.11
N GLU A 261 10.24 -15.54 -3.78
CA GLU A 261 11.36 -15.10 -2.95
C GLU A 261 11.39 -15.78 -1.57
N ILE A 262 10.22 -16.20 -1.10
CA ILE A 262 10.04 -16.77 0.25
C ILE A 262 10.03 -18.31 0.22
N ALA A 263 9.67 -18.90 -0.93
CA ALA A 263 9.61 -20.34 -1.06
C ALA A 263 11.00 -21.00 -1.08
N ASP A 264 12.00 -20.33 -1.65
CA ASP A 264 13.39 -20.79 -1.66
C ASP A 264 14.36 -19.62 -1.84
N PRO A 265 14.96 -19.10 -0.76
CA PRO A 265 15.93 -18.01 -0.82
C PRO A 265 17.21 -18.36 -1.61
N THR A 266 17.39 -19.61 -2.03
CA THR A 266 18.54 -20.06 -2.82
C THR A 266 18.23 -20.20 -4.31
N VAL A 267 16.95 -20.11 -4.72
CA VAL A 267 16.55 -20.21 -6.12
C VAL A 267 16.03 -18.87 -6.62
N ILE A 268 16.83 -18.19 -7.42
CA ILE A 268 16.40 -17.01 -8.17
C ILE A 268 15.80 -17.51 -9.49
N PRO A 269 14.46 -17.38 -9.72
CA PRO A 269 13.88 -17.75 -11.00
C PRO A 269 14.38 -16.77 -12.07
N GLY A 270 15.15 -17.24 -13.01
CA GLY A 270 15.72 -16.41 -14.08
C GLY A 270 17.13 -16.84 -14.50
N GLY A 271 17.70 -17.82 -13.81
CA GLY A 271 18.95 -18.46 -14.25
C GLY A 271 20.21 -17.65 -14.00
N PHE A 272 20.15 -16.61 -13.14
CA PHE A 272 21.35 -15.96 -12.66
C PHE A 272 21.82 -16.61 -11.37
N ASN A 273 22.86 -17.43 -11.48
CA ASN A 273 23.59 -17.92 -10.32
C ASN A 273 24.79 -16.98 -10.11
N PRO A 274 24.85 -16.19 -9.03
CA PRO A 274 25.96 -15.29 -8.79
C PRO A 274 27.27 -16.01 -8.48
N TYR A 275 27.27 -17.36 -8.47
CA TYR A 275 28.41 -18.22 -8.14
C TYR A 275 28.85 -19.18 -9.29
N GLU A 276 28.32 -19.02 -10.50
CA GLU A 276 28.83 -19.67 -11.72
C GLU A 276 29.74 -18.75 -12.53
#